data_2b9b4bb5cd7be8a8a964dc52941b868e
#
_entry.id   2b9b4bb5cd7be8a8a964dc52941b868e
#
_cell.length_a   1.000
_cell.length_b   1.000
_cell.length_c   1.000
_cell.angle_alpha   90.00
_cell.angle_beta   90.00
_cell.angle_gamma   90.00
#
_symmetry.space_group_name_H-M   'P 1'
#
loop_
_entity.id
_entity.type
_entity.pdbx_description
1 polymer ?
#
loop_
_entity_poly.entity_id
_entity_poly.type
_entity_poly.pdbx_seq_one_letter_code
_entity_poly.pdbx_strand_id
1 'polypeptide(L)'
;MNNLCELLKENNEIYKMFLELEYDKYEAVIKNDVISLDNIVSQEEVYYLQMKGIEHKREKLLHSLGLSGKTLKEIIDAAENEFKTNLQEEFEELNNTIKELKKINELLKTIIEVRLRRINKGLSNLGEKENTYSNDKSKNATEGLLISQKI
;
A
#
# COMPACT_ATOMS: atom_id res chain seq x y z
N MET A 1 -5.99 -14.07 29.88
CA MET A 1 -4.68 -13.72 29.24
C MET A 1 -4.32 -14.68 28.10
N ASN A 2 -4.55 -15.98 28.22
CA ASN A 2 -4.27 -16.96 27.13
C ASN A 2 -4.91 -16.55 25.80
N ASN A 3 -6.19 -16.22 25.80
CA ASN A 3 -6.90 -15.80 24.57
C ASN A 3 -6.31 -14.52 23.94
N LEU A 4 -5.67 -13.66 24.73
CA LEU A 4 -4.99 -12.47 24.21
C LEU A 4 -3.68 -12.86 23.51
N CYS A 5 -2.92 -13.80 24.06
CA CYS A 5 -1.72 -14.33 23.41
C CYS A 5 -2.07 -15.03 22.08
N GLU A 6 -3.11 -15.86 22.07
CA GLU A 6 -3.58 -16.52 20.86
C GLU A 6 -4.02 -15.52 19.78
N LEU A 7 -4.74 -14.49 20.17
CA LEU A 7 -5.17 -13.45 19.25
C LEU A 7 -4.00 -12.63 18.68
N LEU A 8 -2.97 -12.37 19.49
CA LEU A 8 -1.74 -11.70 19.02
C LEU A 8 -0.97 -12.58 18.04
N LYS A 9 -0.92 -13.89 18.26
CA LYS A 9 -0.33 -14.84 17.31
C LYS A 9 -1.08 -14.85 15.97
N GLU A 10 -2.42 -14.96 16.02
CA GLU A 10 -3.26 -14.87 14.83
C GLU A 10 -2.99 -13.55 14.07
N ASN A 11 -2.85 -12.46 14.80
CA ASN A 11 -2.54 -11.15 14.22
C ASN A 11 -1.15 -11.12 13.57
N ASN A 12 -0.13 -11.63 14.25
CA ASN A 12 1.23 -11.71 13.72
C ASN A 12 1.31 -12.51 12.43
N GLU A 13 0.62 -13.63 12.35
CA GLU A 13 0.57 -14.46 11.14
C GLU A 13 -0.03 -13.68 9.95
N ILE A 14 -1.12 -12.95 10.16
CA ILE A 14 -1.74 -12.13 9.12
C ILE A 14 -0.79 -11.01 8.67
N TYR A 15 -0.15 -10.32 9.60
CA TYR A 15 0.79 -9.25 9.26
C TYR A 15 2.03 -9.76 8.52
N LYS A 16 2.52 -10.97 8.84
CA LYS A 16 3.62 -11.61 8.10
C LYS A 16 3.22 -11.95 6.66
N MET A 17 2.06 -12.59 6.49
CA MET A 17 1.55 -12.89 5.14
C MET A 17 1.30 -11.62 4.33
N PHE A 18 0.81 -10.56 4.96
CA PHE A 18 0.65 -9.28 4.32
C PHE A 18 1.99 -8.64 3.94
N LEU A 19 3.02 -8.79 4.77
CA LEU A 19 4.37 -8.33 4.45
C LEU A 19 4.95 -9.07 3.23
N GLU A 20 4.76 -10.37 3.12
CA GLU A 20 5.14 -11.15 1.95
C GLU A 20 4.43 -10.65 0.69
N LEU A 21 3.13 -10.37 0.78
CA LEU A 21 2.35 -9.81 -0.32
C LEU A 21 2.88 -8.43 -0.77
N GLU A 22 3.33 -7.59 0.16
CA GLU A 22 3.93 -6.28 -0.17
C GLU A 22 5.29 -6.43 -0.87
N TYR A 23 6.07 -7.45 -0.54
CA TYR A 23 7.29 -7.79 -1.30
C TYR A 23 6.97 -8.29 -2.72
N ASP A 24 5.95 -9.14 -2.89
CA ASP A 24 5.48 -9.56 -4.20
C ASP A 24 4.99 -8.37 -5.03
N LYS A 25 4.29 -7.43 -4.40
CA LYS A 25 3.88 -6.17 -5.01
C LYS A 25 5.07 -5.33 -5.49
N TYR A 26 6.10 -5.23 -4.67
CA TYR A 26 7.34 -4.56 -5.05
C TYR A 26 7.94 -5.19 -6.32
N GLU A 27 8.04 -6.51 -6.37
CA GLU A 27 8.55 -7.20 -7.55
C GLU A 27 7.67 -7.00 -8.79
N ALA A 28 6.34 -7.09 -8.64
CA ALA A 28 5.40 -6.84 -9.72
C ALA A 28 5.55 -5.41 -10.27
N VAL A 29 5.68 -4.42 -9.38
CA VAL A 29 5.95 -3.03 -9.77
C VAL A 29 7.27 -2.93 -10.53
N ILE A 30 8.37 -3.53 -10.05
CA ILE A 30 9.67 -3.48 -10.73
C ILE A 30 9.61 -4.12 -12.13
N LYS A 31 8.94 -5.25 -12.25
CA LYS A 31 8.79 -6.00 -13.52
C LYS A 31 7.75 -5.40 -14.48
N ASN A 32 6.98 -4.39 -14.08
CA ASN A 32 5.79 -3.86 -14.77
C ASN A 32 4.72 -4.93 -15.04
N ASP A 33 4.58 -5.88 -14.13
CA ASP A 33 3.58 -6.94 -14.21
C ASP A 33 2.23 -6.45 -13.68
N VAL A 34 1.44 -5.86 -14.58
CA VAL A 34 0.14 -5.27 -14.26
C VAL A 34 -0.86 -6.33 -13.82
N ILE A 35 -0.79 -7.54 -14.38
CA ILE A 35 -1.72 -8.63 -14.05
C ILE A 35 -1.49 -9.11 -12.62
N SER A 36 -0.23 -9.37 -12.27
CA SER A 36 0.12 -9.72 -10.89
C SER A 36 -0.23 -8.61 -9.91
N LEU A 37 0.00 -7.35 -10.28
CA LEU A 37 -0.32 -6.20 -9.44
C LEU A 37 -1.82 -6.09 -9.15
N ASP A 38 -2.70 -6.31 -10.12
CA ASP A 38 -4.15 -6.30 -9.95
C ASP A 38 -4.62 -7.41 -8.99
N ASN A 39 -4.06 -8.61 -9.14
CA ASN A 39 -4.31 -9.72 -8.23
C ASN A 39 -3.85 -9.43 -6.80
N ILE A 40 -2.68 -8.81 -6.63
CA ILE A 40 -2.13 -8.43 -5.32
C ILE A 40 -3.03 -7.39 -4.64
N VAL A 41 -3.46 -6.36 -5.35
CA VAL A 41 -4.38 -5.34 -4.81
C VAL A 41 -5.69 -5.97 -4.32
N SER A 42 -6.23 -6.95 -5.06
CA SER A 42 -7.41 -7.68 -4.62
C SER A 42 -7.16 -8.50 -3.34
N GLN A 43 -5.98 -9.08 -3.19
CA GLN A 43 -5.59 -9.81 -1.97
C GLN A 43 -5.37 -8.87 -0.78
N GLU A 44 -4.81 -7.67 -0.99
CA GLU A 44 -4.67 -6.64 0.05
C GLU A 44 -6.00 -6.32 0.72
N GLU A 45 -7.07 -6.20 -0.06
CA GLU A 45 -8.42 -5.94 0.48
C GLU A 45 -8.87 -7.04 1.44
N VAL A 46 -8.56 -8.30 1.13
CA VAL A 46 -8.88 -9.44 2.00
C VAL A 46 -8.10 -9.33 3.32
N TYR A 47 -6.80 -9.03 3.26
CA TYR A 47 -6.00 -8.85 4.47
C TYR A 47 -6.46 -7.67 5.33
N TYR A 48 -6.86 -6.56 4.73
CA TYR A 48 -7.43 -5.42 5.47
C TYR A 48 -8.72 -5.81 6.21
N LEU A 49 -9.57 -6.60 5.58
CA LEU A 49 -10.79 -7.12 6.24
C LEU A 49 -10.46 -8.07 7.39
N GLN A 50 -9.46 -8.94 7.24
CA GLN A 50 -9.01 -9.84 8.29
C GLN A 50 -8.42 -9.07 9.47
N MET A 51 -7.54 -8.10 9.23
CA MET A 51 -6.96 -7.23 10.26
C MET A 51 -8.04 -6.47 11.04
N LYS A 52 -9.04 -5.93 10.33
CA LYS A 52 -10.18 -5.27 10.96
C LYS A 52 -11.01 -6.23 11.81
N GLY A 53 -11.17 -7.47 11.36
CA GLY A 53 -11.86 -8.52 12.11
C GLY A 53 -11.11 -8.88 13.41
N ILE A 54 -9.79 -9.00 13.35
CA ILE A 54 -8.95 -9.26 14.54
C ILE A 54 -9.00 -8.07 15.51
N GLU A 55 -8.92 -6.85 15.02
CA GLU A 55 -9.01 -5.67 15.89
C GLU A 55 -10.34 -5.64 16.64
N HIS A 56 -11.43 -5.97 15.99
CA HIS A 56 -12.73 -6.08 16.66
C HIS A 56 -12.78 -7.21 17.69
N LYS A 57 -12.16 -8.37 17.42
CA LYS A 57 -12.01 -9.44 18.42
C LYS A 57 -11.18 -8.96 19.62
N ARG A 58 -10.10 -8.21 19.36
CA ARG A 58 -9.23 -7.64 20.40
C ARG A 58 -9.99 -6.67 21.30
N GLU A 59 -10.72 -5.73 20.73
CA GLU A 59 -11.52 -4.76 21.49
C GLU A 59 -12.53 -5.45 22.40
N LYS A 60 -13.28 -6.44 21.86
CA LYS A 60 -14.23 -7.23 22.65
C LYS A 60 -13.56 -7.98 23.79
N LEU A 61 -12.41 -8.60 23.52
CA LEU A 61 -11.65 -9.33 24.53
C LEU A 61 -11.17 -8.39 25.64
N LEU A 62 -10.58 -7.25 25.29
CA LEU A 62 -10.11 -6.26 26.25
C LEU A 62 -11.26 -5.68 27.09
N HIS A 63 -12.42 -5.46 26.46
CA HIS A 63 -13.61 -5.05 27.21
C HIS A 63 -14.04 -6.10 28.23
N SER A 64 -14.07 -7.38 27.85
CA SER A 64 -14.44 -8.47 28.76
C SER A 64 -13.45 -8.67 29.92
N LEU A 65 -12.19 -8.28 29.72
CA LEU A 65 -11.14 -8.34 30.74
C LEU A 65 -11.05 -7.07 31.62
N GLY A 66 -11.88 -6.06 31.35
CA GLY A 66 -11.82 -4.76 32.04
C GLY A 66 -10.57 -3.94 31.69
N LEU A 67 -9.98 -4.21 30.52
CA LEU A 67 -8.74 -3.57 30.04
C LEU A 67 -8.99 -2.59 28.89
N SER A 68 -10.24 -2.17 28.69
CA SER A 68 -10.61 -1.19 27.66
C SER A 68 -9.79 0.09 27.76
N GLY A 69 -9.29 0.56 26.63
CA GLY A 69 -8.50 1.79 26.54
C GLY A 69 -7.04 1.67 26.96
N LYS A 70 -6.60 0.50 27.45
CA LYS A 70 -5.19 0.25 27.75
C LYS A 70 -4.43 -0.12 26.46
N THR A 71 -3.21 0.38 26.36
CA THR A 71 -2.27 -0.03 25.31
C THR A 71 -1.76 -1.45 25.60
N LEU A 72 -1.31 -2.15 24.56
CA LEU A 72 -0.75 -3.49 24.72
C LEU A 72 0.47 -3.48 25.64
N LYS A 73 1.29 -2.42 25.59
CA LYS A 73 2.43 -2.25 26.48
C LYS A 73 2.01 -2.17 27.95
N GLU A 74 1.00 -1.38 28.28
CA GLU A 74 0.46 -1.27 29.66
C GLU A 74 -0.11 -2.61 30.14
N ILE A 75 -0.70 -3.39 29.24
CA ILE A 75 -1.22 -4.72 29.56
C ILE A 75 -0.08 -5.69 29.86
N ILE A 76 0.99 -5.67 29.06
CA ILE A 76 2.19 -6.49 29.26
C ILE A 76 2.87 -6.14 30.58
N ASP A 77 3.00 -4.85 30.88
CA ASP A 77 3.64 -4.39 32.11
C ASP A 77 2.87 -4.82 33.37
N ALA A 78 1.54 -4.92 33.28
CA ALA A 78 0.65 -5.36 34.34
C ALA A 78 0.39 -6.88 34.37
N ALA A 79 0.88 -7.62 33.38
CA ALA A 79 0.64 -9.07 33.27
C ALA A 79 1.48 -9.85 34.31
N GLU A 80 0.94 -10.99 34.73
CA GLU A 80 1.67 -11.96 35.54
C GLU A 80 2.85 -12.56 34.74
N ASN A 81 3.91 -12.92 35.44
CA ASN A 81 5.16 -13.39 34.83
C ASN A 81 4.97 -14.55 33.83
N GLU A 82 4.01 -15.42 34.07
CA GLU A 82 3.68 -16.55 33.20
C GLU A 82 3.26 -16.11 31.78
N PHE A 83 2.50 -15.02 31.68
CA PHE A 83 2.00 -14.51 30.40
C PHE A 83 2.84 -13.38 29.83
N LYS A 84 3.60 -12.70 30.68
CA LYS A 84 4.37 -11.52 30.32
C LYS A 84 5.38 -11.80 29.22
N THR A 85 6.15 -12.86 29.32
CA THR A 85 7.18 -13.25 28.35
C THR A 85 6.54 -13.52 26.98
N ASN A 86 5.50 -14.34 26.94
CA ASN A 86 4.82 -14.66 25.66
C ASN A 86 4.18 -13.43 25.00
N LEU A 87 3.51 -12.57 25.80
CA LEU A 87 2.94 -11.33 25.28
C LEU A 87 4.01 -10.36 24.78
N GLN A 88 5.14 -10.29 25.46
CA GLN A 88 6.27 -9.45 25.08
C GLN A 88 6.88 -9.93 23.73
N GLU A 89 7.11 -11.22 23.58
CA GLU A 89 7.63 -11.81 22.35
C GLU A 89 6.72 -11.52 21.16
N GLU A 90 5.41 -11.77 21.29
CA GLU A 90 4.43 -11.50 20.25
C GLU A 90 4.33 -10.01 19.91
N PHE A 91 4.43 -9.15 20.91
CA PHE A 91 4.43 -7.69 20.72
C PHE A 91 5.67 -7.21 19.97
N GLU A 92 6.85 -7.73 20.31
CA GLU A 92 8.10 -7.39 19.63
C GLU A 92 8.09 -7.87 18.19
N GLU A 93 7.59 -9.07 17.94
CA GLU A 93 7.44 -9.61 16.60
C GLU A 93 6.50 -8.75 15.75
N LEU A 94 5.32 -8.39 16.27
CA LEU A 94 4.38 -7.51 15.59
C LEU A 94 5.00 -6.15 15.26
N ASN A 95 5.70 -5.54 16.22
CA ASN A 95 6.38 -4.27 16.01
C ASN A 95 7.44 -4.34 14.91
N ASN A 96 8.19 -5.43 14.85
CA ASN A 96 9.22 -5.62 13.83
C ASN A 96 8.58 -5.78 12.44
N THR A 97 7.53 -6.58 12.32
CA THR A 97 6.77 -6.76 11.08
C THR A 97 6.16 -5.43 10.59
N ILE A 98 5.56 -4.65 11.50
CA ILE A 98 5.01 -3.32 11.16
C ILE A 98 6.10 -2.35 10.69
N LYS A 99 7.30 -2.39 11.28
CA LYS A 99 8.43 -1.55 10.83
C LYS A 99 8.87 -1.93 9.41
N GLU A 100 8.95 -3.21 9.12
CA GLU A 100 9.30 -3.70 7.77
C GLU A 100 8.21 -3.32 6.76
N LEU A 101 6.92 -3.47 7.10
CA LEU A 101 5.81 -3.01 6.27
C LEU A 101 5.89 -1.52 5.95
N LYS A 102 6.21 -0.69 6.93
CA LYS A 102 6.39 0.76 6.69
C LYS A 102 7.52 1.02 5.69
N LYS A 103 8.65 0.33 5.82
CA LYS A 103 9.78 0.49 4.90
C LYS A 103 9.42 0.11 3.48
N ILE A 104 8.81 -1.06 3.28
CA ILE A 104 8.46 -1.51 1.94
C ILE A 104 7.38 -0.61 1.32
N ASN A 105 6.41 -0.13 2.09
CA ASN A 105 5.39 0.79 1.63
C ASN A 105 5.96 2.15 1.21
N GLU A 106 6.90 2.71 1.96
CA GLU A 106 7.60 3.95 1.59
C GLU A 106 8.40 3.78 0.29
N LEU A 107 9.07 2.64 0.13
CA LEU A 107 9.81 2.31 -1.08
C LEU A 107 8.86 2.18 -2.28
N LEU A 108 7.79 1.43 -2.16
CA LEU A 108 6.75 1.27 -3.19
C LEU A 108 6.17 2.62 -3.60
N LYS A 109 5.79 3.46 -2.64
CA LYS A 109 5.29 4.80 -2.88
C LYS A 109 6.28 5.61 -3.73
N THR A 110 7.54 5.62 -3.35
CA THR A 110 8.59 6.35 -4.07
C THR A 110 8.74 5.87 -5.51
N ILE A 111 8.76 4.56 -5.75
CA ILE A 111 8.90 3.98 -7.08
C ILE A 111 7.69 4.32 -7.95
N ILE A 112 6.48 4.18 -7.42
CA ILE A 112 5.23 4.49 -8.13
C ILE A 112 5.19 5.98 -8.50
N GLU A 113 5.53 6.88 -7.58
CA GLU A 113 5.58 8.31 -7.86
C GLU A 113 6.59 8.68 -8.95
N VAL A 114 7.77 8.07 -8.95
CA VAL A 114 8.79 8.29 -9.99
C VAL A 114 8.27 7.82 -11.35
N ARG A 115 7.61 6.66 -11.40
CA ARG A 115 7.05 6.13 -12.66
C ARG A 115 5.91 6.98 -13.20
N LEU A 116 5.01 7.41 -12.34
CA LEU A 116 3.91 8.32 -12.73
C LEU A 116 4.44 9.64 -13.30
N ARG A 117 5.47 10.24 -12.68
CA ARG A 117 6.11 11.45 -13.22
C ARG A 117 6.71 11.22 -14.61
N ARG A 118 7.34 10.07 -14.85
CA ARG A 118 7.89 9.72 -16.19
C ARG A 118 6.81 9.57 -17.24
N ILE A 119 5.70 8.90 -16.90
CA ILE A 119 4.56 8.73 -17.79
C ILE A 119 3.94 10.09 -18.12
N ASN A 120 3.66 10.91 -17.12
CA ASN A 120 3.07 12.24 -17.32
C ASN A 120 3.96 13.15 -18.17
N LYS A 121 5.28 13.13 -17.97
CA LYS A 121 6.23 13.86 -18.82
C LYS A 121 6.24 13.34 -20.24
N GLY A 122 6.16 12.03 -20.44
CA GLY A 122 6.06 11.43 -21.78
C GLY A 122 4.78 11.87 -22.50
N LEU A 123 3.64 11.85 -21.81
CA LEU A 123 2.35 12.29 -22.37
C LEU A 123 2.35 13.79 -22.73
N SER A 124 2.89 14.65 -21.87
CA SER A 124 3.02 16.08 -22.16
C SER A 124 3.85 16.32 -23.42
N ASN A 125 4.99 15.64 -23.57
CA ASN A 125 5.84 15.75 -24.74
C ASN A 125 5.14 15.28 -26.04
N LEU A 126 4.25 14.30 -25.96
CA LEU A 126 3.46 13.82 -27.09
C LEU A 126 2.37 14.85 -27.46
N GLY A 127 1.67 15.38 -26.48
CA GLY A 127 0.64 16.43 -26.70
C GLY A 127 1.22 17.71 -27.30
N GLU A 128 2.40 18.15 -26.87
CA GLU A 128 3.09 19.28 -27.48
C GLU A 128 3.45 19.02 -28.94
N LYS A 129 3.89 17.81 -29.31
CA LYS A 129 4.18 17.43 -30.70
C LYS A 129 2.91 17.42 -31.57
N GLU A 130 1.80 16.90 -31.07
CA GLU A 130 0.53 16.93 -31.80
C GLU A 130 0.06 18.37 -32.09
N ASN A 131 0.16 19.26 -31.10
CA ASN A 131 -0.17 20.67 -31.29
C ASN A 131 0.75 21.37 -32.29
N THR A 132 2.03 20.99 -32.33
CA THR A 132 2.98 21.54 -33.32
C THR A 132 2.63 21.08 -34.75
N TYR A 133 2.24 19.83 -34.95
CA TYR A 133 1.82 19.30 -36.23
C TYR A 133 0.46 19.88 -36.70
N SER A 134 -0.47 20.13 -35.79
CA SER A 134 -1.76 20.76 -36.15
C SER A 134 -1.59 22.23 -36.55
N ASN A 135 -0.68 22.96 -35.91
CA ASN A 135 -0.36 24.33 -36.29
C ASN A 135 0.30 24.44 -37.66
N ASP A 136 1.19 23.51 -38.01
CA ASP A 136 1.79 23.47 -39.35
C ASP A 136 0.77 23.15 -40.46
N LYS A 137 -0.18 22.23 -40.21
CA LYS A 137 -1.27 21.97 -41.14
C LYS A 137 -2.21 23.15 -41.36
N SER A 138 -2.48 23.92 -40.28
CA SER A 138 -3.33 25.11 -40.39
C SER A 138 -2.63 26.24 -41.14
N LYS A 139 -1.31 26.43 -40.98
CA LYS A 139 -0.52 27.39 -41.77
C LYS A 139 -0.49 27.08 -43.25
N ASN A 140 -0.24 25.78 -43.60
CA ASN A 140 -0.23 25.35 -44.97
C ASN A 140 -1.61 25.42 -45.65
N ALA A 141 -2.70 25.20 -44.90
CA ALA A 141 -4.05 25.36 -45.41
C ALA A 141 -4.42 26.83 -45.66
N THR A 142 -3.92 27.77 -44.82
CA THR A 142 -4.16 29.20 -45.00
C THR A 142 -3.34 29.77 -46.18
N GLU A 143 -2.12 29.32 -46.37
CA GLU A 143 -1.31 29.71 -47.54
C GLU A 143 -1.90 29.15 -48.86
N GLY A 144 -2.40 27.89 -48.86
CA GLY A 144 -3.11 27.32 -50.01
C GLY A 144 -4.38 28.10 -50.38
N LEU A 145 -5.15 28.57 -49.39
CA LEU A 145 -6.36 29.39 -49.62
C LEU A 145 -6.03 30.78 -50.17
N LEU A 146 -4.93 31.36 -49.72
CA LEU A 146 -4.49 32.70 -50.20
C LEU A 146 -3.99 32.65 -51.65
N ILE A 147 -3.40 31.54 -52.10
CA ILE A 147 -2.96 31.36 -53.50
C ILE A 147 -4.17 31.13 -54.40
N SER A 148 -5.21 30.46 -53.94
CA SER A 148 -6.45 30.21 -54.68
C SER A 148 -7.32 31.44 -54.92
N GLN A 149 -7.15 32.50 -54.12
CA GLN A 149 -7.86 33.79 -54.29
C GLN A 149 -7.15 34.79 -55.22
N LYS A 150 -5.96 34.47 -55.74
CA LYS A 150 -5.19 35.35 -56.64
C LYS A 150 -5.23 34.95 -58.12
N ILE A 151 -6.00 33.93 -58.47
CA ILE A 151 -6.30 33.53 -59.84
C ILE A 151 -7.76 33.85 -60.11
#